data_38a98efe54076bf5d23488e3ca523384
#
_entry.id   38a98efe54076bf5d23488e3ca523384
#
_cell.length_a   1.000
_cell.length_b   1.000
_cell.length_c   1.000
_cell.angle_alpha   90.00
_cell.angle_beta   90.00
_cell.angle_gamma   90.00
#
_symmetry.space_group_name_H-M   'P 1'
#
loop_
_entity.id
_entity.type
_entity.pdbx_description
1 polymer ?
#
loop_
_entity_poly.entity_id
_entity_poly.type
_entity_poly.pdbx_seq_one_letter_code
_entity_poly.pdbx_strand_id
1 'polypeptide(L)'
;MDATKTLPASWYISQNLYSLEQRAIFYKAWYFVGAVPRFAVEREVEYEFAGVSIIVRHDGNENFEVKRKSDGVSLSHRLTPTGCLFTTIDRSAPPFEQWFPPSLLELLSRYNFRRLPHRRSIKYPGRFNWKTMVDGYQECLHCQYTHRSFSVKYPPTFYEVHNHDTYSRHIADPQKPNDGLFLFFFPVCTLNLYGGGMSSFRVCPSEKVGETRMEFDYYFDDGKGGMEGFEDYFKFVRKVALEDFELCEVAQSNLERGVYSQGVLNQAKESGVLHYQQLARKMVVEKFKEEEAEKNALTPASSRASGVGYVGGQEDVSVSA
;
A
#
# COMPACT_ATOMS: atom_id res chain seq x y z
N MET A 1 17.25 -0.61 -26.15
CA MET A 1 16.57 -1.12 -24.94
C MET A 1 15.13 -0.73 -25.05
N ASP A 2 14.20 -1.68 -24.97
CA ASP A 2 12.79 -1.36 -24.96
C ASP A 2 12.48 -0.54 -23.71
N ALA A 3 11.66 0.52 -23.90
CA ALA A 3 11.28 1.39 -22.81
C ALA A 3 10.45 0.64 -21.78
N THR A 4 10.81 0.74 -20.49
CA THR A 4 10.04 0.15 -19.39
C THR A 4 8.73 0.91 -19.22
N LYS A 5 7.62 0.23 -19.40
CA LYS A 5 6.28 0.84 -19.36
C LYS A 5 5.60 0.63 -18.02
N THR A 6 4.75 1.59 -17.65
CA THR A 6 3.83 1.45 -16.50
C THR A 6 2.75 0.40 -16.76
N LEU A 7 1.99 0.04 -15.74
CA LEU A 7 0.71 -0.67 -15.96
C LEU A 7 -0.20 0.18 -16.87
N PRO A 8 -0.96 -0.45 -17.79
CA PRO A 8 -1.95 0.24 -18.61
C PRO A 8 -3.07 0.88 -17.78
N ALA A 9 -3.71 1.92 -18.31
CA ALA A 9 -4.83 2.62 -17.67
C ALA A 9 -5.95 1.67 -17.20
N SER A 10 -6.20 0.58 -17.93
CA SER A 10 -7.19 -0.45 -17.55
C SER A 10 -6.99 -0.99 -16.13
N TRP A 11 -5.76 -1.07 -15.62
CA TRP A 11 -5.47 -1.51 -14.25
C TRP A 11 -5.99 -0.55 -13.19
N TYR A 12 -6.21 0.72 -13.54
CA TYR A 12 -6.67 1.77 -12.63
C TYR A 12 -8.18 2.00 -12.68
N ILE A 13 -8.86 1.53 -13.75
CA ILE A 13 -10.27 1.84 -14.00
C ILE A 13 -11.16 0.60 -14.15
N SER A 14 -10.59 -0.60 -14.36
CA SER A 14 -11.38 -1.82 -14.54
C SER A 14 -11.81 -2.45 -13.23
N GLN A 15 -13.11 -2.52 -12.98
CA GLN A 15 -13.66 -3.22 -11.80
C GLN A 15 -13.35 -4.71 -11.82
N ASN A 16 -13.32 -5.35 -12.98
CA ASN A 16 -13.00 -6.78 -13.09
C ASN A 16 -11.56 -7.07 -12.71
N LEU A 17 -10.59 -6.24 -13.18
CA LEU A 17 -9.20 -6.36 -12.76
C LEU A 17 -9.04 -6.09 -11.27
N TYR A 18 -9.73 -5.08 -10.73
CA TYR A 18 -9.70 -4.79 -9.31
C TYR A 18 -10.26 -5.96 -8.47
N SER A 19 -11.35 -6.59 -8.90
CA SER A 19 -11.87 -7.78 -8.22
C SER A 19 -10.88 -8.95 -8.23
N LEU A 20 -10.05 -9.06 -9.27
CA LEU A 20 -8.96 -10.03 -9.33
C LEU A 20 -7.79 -9.61 -8.41
N GLU A 21 -7.45 -8.32 -8.35
CA GLU A 21 -6.46 -7.79 -7.39
C GLU A 21 -6.87 -8.09 -5.93
N GLN A 22 -8.15 -7.97 -5.59
CA GLN A 22 -8.64 -8.31 -4.24
C GLN A 22 -8.25 -9.73 -3.85
N ARG A 23 -8.49 -10.70 -4.73
CA ARG A 23 -8.20 -12.12 -4.48
C ARG A 23 -6.71 -12.46 -4.60
N ALA A 24 -6.03 -11.82 -5.55
CA ALA A 24 -4.62 -12.09 -5.83
C ALA A 24 -3.67 -11.44 -4.83
N ILE A 25 -3.97 -10.22 -4.40
CA ILE A 25 -3.07 -9.36 -3.63
C ILE A 25 -3.63 -9.14 -2.21
N PHE A 26 -4.80 -8.51 -2.10
CA PHE A 26 -5.27 -8.00 -0.81
C PHE A 26 -5.57 -9.11 0.20
N TYR A 27 -6.14 -10.23 -0.21
CA TYR A 27 -6.42 -11.36 0.68
C TYR A 27 -5.16 -12.15 1.07
N LYS A 28 -4.04 -11.93 0.38
CA LYS A 28 -2.75 -12.55 0.69
C LYS A 28 -1.81 -11.65 1.49
N ALA A 29 -2.11 -10.37 1.57
CA ALA A 29 -1.21 -9.38 2.12
C ALA A 29 -1.22 -9.30 3.65
N TRP A 30 -0.10 -8.79 4.18
CA TRP A 30 0.04 -8.32 5.55
C TRP A 30 0.05 -6.81 5.61
N TYR A 31 -0.71 -6.25 6.53
CA TYR A 31 -0.95 -4.82 6.69
C TYR A 31 -0.33 -4.28 7.98
N PHE A 32 0.45 -3.23 7.89
CA PHE A 32 0.88 -2.46 9.05
C PHE A 32 -0.30 -1.62 9.54
N VAL A 33 -0.82 -1.94 10.72
CA VAL A 33 -2.00 -1.26 11.30
C VAL A 33 -1.64 -0.25 12.37
N GLY A 34 -0.37 -0.15 12.76
CA GLY A 34 0.12 0.88 13.66
C GLY A 34 1.15 0.37 14.66
N ALA A 35 1.66 1.28 15.47
CA ALA A 35 2.50 0.95 16.62
C ALA A 35 1.65 0.80 17.90
N VAL A 36 2.16 0.06 18.91
CA VAL A 36 1.48 -0.19 20.19
C VAL A 36 0.82 1.05 20.80
N PRO A 37 1.46 2.25 20.84
CA PRO A 37 0.82 3.45 21.41
C PRO A 37 -0.48 3.88 20.73
N ARG A 38 -0.75 3.44 19.48
CA ARG A 38 -2.04 3.68 18.81
C ARG A 38 -3.21 3.07 19.59
N PHE A 39 -2.96 1.93 20.22
CA PHE A 39 -3.99 1.13 20.90
C PHE A 39 -4.03 1.40 22.42
N ALA A 40 -3.19 2.30 22.94
CA ALA A 40 -3.17 2.64 24.35
C ALA A 40 -4.41 3.44 24.76
N VAL A 41 -4.95 4.27 23.88
CA VAL A 41 -6.14 5.12 24.11
C VAL A 41 -7.41 4.42 23.65
N GLU A 42 -7.41 3.94 22.41
CA GLU A 42 -8.53 3.22 21.82
C GLU A 42 -8.23 1.72 21.84
N ARG A 43 -8.81 0.97 22.76
CA ARG A 43 -8.60 -0.48 22.90
C ARG A 43 -9.22 -1.32 21.81
N GLU A 44 -10.10 -0.74 21.02
CA GLU A 44 -10.71 -1.34 19.84
C GLU A 44 -10.63 -0.37 18.66
N VAL A 45 -9.99 -0.78 17.58
CA VAL A 45 -9.83 0.03 16.36
C VAL A 45 -10.30 -0.77 15.17
N GLU A 46 -11.16 -0.14 14.37
CA GLU A 46 -11.66 -0.70 13.11
C GLU A 46 -10.81 -0.20 11.93
N TYR A 47 -10.43 -1.14 11.09
CA TYR A 47 -9.79 -0.90 9.80
C TYR A 47 -10.59 -1.57 8.69
N GLU A 48 -10.45 -1.05 7.48
CA GLU A 48 -11.03 -1.68 6.30
C GLU A 48 -10.01 -1.67 5.17
N PHE A 49 -9.78 -2.80 4.54
CA PHE A 49 -8.92 -2.97 3.39
C PHE A 49 -9.67 -3.74 2.30
N ALA A 50 -9.72 -3.18 1.09
CA ALA A 50 -10.34 -3.81 -0.07
C ALA A 50 -11.76 -4.34 0.18
N GLY A 51 -12.58 -3.57 0.93
CA GLY A 51 -13.94 -3.93 1.29
C GLY A 51 -14.06 -4.89 2.48
N VAL A 52 -12.95 -5.32 3.10
CA VAL A 52 -12.95 -6.19 4.28
C VAL A 52 -12.69 -5.38 5.54
N SER A 53 -13.70 -5.28 6.41
CA SER A 53 -13.57 -4.65 7.73
C SER A 53 -13.02 -5.64 8.76
N ILE A 54 -12.03 -5.19 9.53
CA ILE A 54 -11.42 -5.92 10.63
C ILE A 54 -11.45 -5.10 11.92
N ILE A 55 -11.52 -5.78 13.05
CA ILE A 55 -11.45 -5.18 14.38
C ILE A 55 -10.18 -5.65 15.06
N VAL A 56 -9.34 -4.70 15.47
CA VAL A 56 -8.14 -4.92 16.28
C VAL A 56 -8.47 -4.55 17.72
N ARG A 57 -8.38 -5.53 18.64
CA ARG A 57 -8.58 -5.32 20.08
C ARG A 57 -7.26 -5.48 20.82
N HIS A 58 -7.10 -4.70 21.89
CA HIS A 58 -5.92 -4.71 22.76
C HIS A 58 -6.35 -4.76 24.23
N ASP A 59 -5.85 -5.73 25.00
CA ASP A 59 -6.25 -5.92 26.40
C ASP A 59 -5.51 -5.01 27.42
N GLY A 60 -4.54 -4.24 26.95
CA GLY A 60 -3.68 -3.40 27.81
C GLY A 60 -2.33 -4.02 28.13
N ASN A 61 -2.13 -5.34 27.92
CA ASN A 61 -0.90 -6.08 28.19
C ASN A 61 -0.16 -6.51 26.91
N GLU A 62 -0.34 -5.75 25.83
CA GLU A 62 0.19 -6.06 24.51
C GLU A 62 -0.32 -7.38 23.89
N ASN A 63 -1.41 -7.92 24.41
CA ASN A 63 -2.12 -8.98 23.74
C ASN A 63 -3.12 -8.39 22.77
N PHE A 64 -2.98 -8.77 21.52
CA PHE A 64 -3.85 -8.33 20.46
C PHE A 64 -4.75 -9.47 19.98
N GLU A 65 -5.99 -9.14 19.70
CA GLU A 65 -6.93 -9.99 18.99
C GLU A 65 -7.37 -9.27 17.72
N VAL A 66 -7.32 -9.96 16.58
CA VAL A 66 -7.80 -9.41 15.31
C VAL A 66 -8.87 -10.32 14.75
N LYS A 67 -10.03 -9.72 14.42
CA LYS A 67 -11.17 -10.43 13.87
C LYS A 67 -11.73 -9.73 12.63
N ARG A 68 -12.18 -10.51 11.67
CA ARG A 68 -13.00 -10.00 10.58
C ARG A 68 -14.39 -9.64 11.13
N LYS A 69 -14.84 -8.42 10.82
CA LYS A 69 -16.07 -7.88 11.43
C LYS A 69 -17.32 -8.62 10.99
N SER A 70 -17.38 -9.09 9.74
CA SER A 70 -18.56 -9.69 9.13
C SER A 70 -18.98 -11.03 9.76
N ASP A 71 -18.02 -11.84 10.21
CA ASP A 71 -18.23 -13.22 10.67
C ASP A 71 -17.49 -13.58 11.95
N GLY A 72 -16.73 -12.64 12.52
CA GLY A 72 -15.98 -12.86 13.76
C GLY A 72 -14.78 -13.80 13.63
N VAL A 73 -14.39 -14.16 12.40
CA VAL A 73 -13.25 -15.03 12.14
C VAL A 73 -11.96 -14.40 12.64
N SER A 74 -11.20 -15.13 13.46
CA SER A 74 -9.88 -14.71 13.93
C SER A 74 -8.88 -14.69 12.78
N LEU A 75 -8.09 -13.62 12.70
CA LEU A 75 -7.10 -13.36 11.67
C LEU A 75 -5.69 -13.41 12.25
N SER A 76 -4.74 -13.77 11.40
CA SER A 76 -3.32 -13.78 11.77
C SER A 76 -2.83 -12.35 12.02
N HIS A 77 -2.05 -12.18 13.09
CA HIS A 77 -1.38 -10.92 13.40
C HIS A 77 0.02 -11.15 13.94
N ARG A 78 0.87 -10.16 13.84
CA ARG A 78 2.26 -10.18 14.30
C ARG A 78 2.61 -8.87 14.98
N LEU A 79 2.90 -8.92 16.28
CA LEU A 79 3.54 -7.83 16.99
C LEU A 79 5.06 -8.02 16.92
N THR A 80 5.77 -7.02 16.36
CA THR A 80 7.23 -7.04 16.37
C THR A 80 7.78 -6.70 17.75
N PRO A 81 9.00 -7.15 18.10
CA PRO A 81 9.63 -6.81 19.40
C PRO A 81 9.71 -5.30 19.65
N THR A 82 9.77 -4.49 18.60
CA THR A 82 9.89 -3.01 18.66
C THR A 82 8.56 -2.28 18.67
N GLY A 83 7.43 -3.02 18.62
CA GLY A 83 6.09 -2.48 18.82
C GLY A 83 5.31 -2.13 17.55
N CYS A 84 5.69 -2.66 16.39
CA CYS A 84 4.88 -2.55 15.17
C CYS A 84 3.90 -3.73 15.07
N LEU A 85 2.62 -3.44 14.86
CA LEU A 85 1.57 -4.45 14.69
C LEU A 85 1.24 -4.61 13.20
N PHE A 86 1.30 -5.86 12.74
CA PHE A 86 0.87 -6.27 11.41
C PHE A 86 -0.26 -7.29 11.51
N THR A 87 -1.14 -7.32 10.53
CA THR A 87 -2.24 -8.30 10.45
C THR A 87 -2.61 -8.62 9.01
N THR A 88 -3.38 -9.69 8.85
CA THR A 88 -4.01 -10.07 7.57
C THR A 88 -5.49 -9.70 7.59
N ILE A 89 -6.17 -9.78 6.43
CA ILE A 89 -7.61 -9.62 6.31
C ILE A 89 -8.32 -10.91 5.90
N ASP A 90 -7.54 -11.92 5.56
CA ASP A 90 -8.05 -13.25 5.20
C ASP A 90 -7.13 -14.37 5.70
N ARG A 91 -7.71 -15.55 5.95
CA ARG A 91 -6.97 -16.73 6.41
C ARG A 91 -6.08 -17.37 5.35
N SER A 92 -6.29 -17.04 4.07
CA SER A 92 -5.47 -17.54 2.97
C SER A 92 -4.13 -16.81 2.82
N ALA A 93 -3.88 -15.79 3.64
CA ALA A 93 -2.59 -15.12 3.66
C ALA A 93 -1.47 -16.07 4.13
N PRO A 94 -0.27 -16.01 3.52
CA PRO A 94 0.87 -16.81 3.94
C PRO A 94 1.34 -16.38 5.35
N PRO A 95 2.16 -17.19 6.03
CA PRO A 95 2.85 -16.77 7.24
C PRO A 95 3.63 -15.47 7.06
N PHE A 96 3.76 -14.67 8.13
CA PHE A 96 4.44 -13.37 8.10
C PHE A 96 5.86 -13.45 7.52
N GLU A 97 6.61 -14.48 7.91
CA GLU A 97 8.00 -14.72 7.49
C GLU A 97 8.14 -15.17 6.01
N GLN A 98 7.04 -15.58 5.39
CA GLN A 98 6.98 -15.83 3.95
C GLN A 98 6.58 -14.59 3.15
N TRP A 99 5.86 -13.66 3.80
CA TRP A 99 5.47 -12.39 3.18
C TRP A 99 6.57 -11.34 3.27
N PHE A 100 7.15 -11.17 4.46
CA PHE A 100 8.25 -10.24 4.67
C PHE A 100 9.57 -10.97 4.89
N PRO A 101 10.65 -10.58 4.16
CA PRO A 101 11.96 -11.16 4.38
C PRO A 101 12.52 -10.78 5.76
N PRO A 102 13.43 -11.58 6.33
CA PRO A 102 14.03 -11.33 7.66
C PRO A 102 14.67 -9.94 7.78
N SER A 103 15.16 -9.37 6.69
CA SER A 103 15.76 -8.03 6.65
C SER A 103 14.81 -6.91 7.12
N LEU A 104 13.50 -7.08 6.99
CA LEU A 104 12.53 -6.12 7.54
C LEU A 104 12.59 -6.09 9.06
N LEU A 105 12.54 -7.25 9.73
CA LEU A 105 12.59 -7.31 11.18
C LEU A 105 13.95 -6.82 11.73
N GLU A 106 15.06 -7.13 11.04
CA GLU A 106 16.37 -6.61 11.35
C GLU A 106 16.41 -5.08 11.24
N LEU A 107 15.84 -4.51 10.18
CA LEU A 107 15.75 -3.06 10.01
C LEU A 107 14.90 -2.41 11.13
N LEU A 108 13.72 -2.94 11.41
CA LEU A 108 12.83 -2.43 12.46
C LEU A 108 13.45 -2.56 13.86
N SER A 109 14.32 -3.55 14.11
CA SER A 109 14.97 -3.77 15.42
C SER A 109 15.84 -2.61 15.89
N ARG A 110 16.26 -1.73 14.97
CA ARG A 110 17.08 -0.53 15.26
C ARG A 110 16.29 0.61 15.88
N TYR A 111 14.96 0.51 15.96
CA TYR A 111 14.05 1.56 16.41
C TYR A 111 13.18 1.04 17.55
N ASN A 112 12.65 1.96 18.38
CA ASN A 112 11.71 1.62 19.44
C ASN A 112 10.41 2.43 19.27
N PHE A 113 9.45 1.86 18.54
CA PHE A 113 8.18 2.51 18.24
C PHE A 113 7.24 2.58 19.46
N ARG A 114 7.51 1.81 20.54
CA ARG A 114 6.73 1.87 21.78
C ARG A 114 6.86 3.19 22.54
N ARG A 115 7.94 3.94 22.25
CA ARG A 115 8.24 5.21 22.91
C ARG A 115 7.65 6.43 22.21
N LEU A 116 6.99 6.25 21.08
CA LEU A 116 6.39 7.33 20.30
C LEU A 116 4.89 7.43 20.61
N PRO A 117 4.45 8.35 21.51
CA PRO A 117 3.04 8.52 21.80
C PRO A 117 2.23 8.77 20.53
N HIS A 118 1.11 8.06 20.38
CA HIS A 118 0.13 8.36 19.34
C HIS A 118 -0.58 9.68 19.65
N ARG A 119 -0.69 10.55 18.66
CA ARG A 119 -1.24 11.90 18.82
C ARG A 119 -2.54 12.12 18.08
N ARG A 120 -2.63 11.60 16.87
CA ARG A 120 -3.79 11.89 16.02
C ARG A 120 -3.97 10.80 14.95
N SER A 121 -5.24 10.52 14.64
CA SER A 121 -5.62 9.75 13.43
C SER A 121 -6.54 10.59 12.57
N ILE A 122 -6.39 10.51 11.25
CA ILE A 122 -7.24 11.21 10.28
C ILE A 122 -7.57 10.28 9.13
N LYS A 123 -8.80 10.39 8.60
CA LYS A 123 -9.27 9.65 7.43
C LYS A 123 -9.77 10.63 6.37
N TYR A 124 -9.42 10.36 5.12
CA TYR A 124 -9.88 11.13 3.96
C TYR A 124 -10.46 10.18 2.91
N PRO A 125 -11.70 10.37 2.43
CA PRO A 125 -12.19 9.68 1.24
C PRO A 125 -11.50 10.25 0.00
N GLY A 126 -11.02 9.40 -0.90
CA GLY A 126 -10.36 9.77 -2.15
C GLY A 126 -11.04 9.14 -3.36
N ARG A 127 -11.13 9.90 -4.45
CA ARG A 127 -11.68 9.46 -5.74
C ARG A 127 -10.56 9.06 -6.68
N PHE A 128 -9.83 8.03 -6.29
CA PHE A 128 -8.74 7.47 -7.07
C PHE A 128 -8.49 6.00 -6.74
N ASN A 129 -7.89 5.29 -7.68
CA ASN A 129 -7.41 3.93 -7.48
C ASN A 129 -6.19 3.94 -6.53
N TRP A 130 -6.08 2.93 -5.67
CA TRP A 130 -4.97 2.82 -4.72
C TRP A 130 -3.58 2.94 -5.37
N LYS A 131 -3.45 2.49 -6.63
CA LYS A 131 -2.17 2.53 -7.35
C LYS A 131 -1.70 3.94 -7.66
N THR A 132 -2.59 4.92 -7.88
CA THR A 132 -2.17 6.30 -8.15
C THR A 132 -1.39 6.91 -6.98
N MET A 133 -1.80 6.64 -5.73
CA MET A 133 -1.07 7.08 -4.54
C MET A 133 0.24 6.30 -4.37
N VAL A 134 0.23 4.99 -4.63
CA VAL A 134 1.44 4.16 -4.52
C VAL A 134 2.45 4.51 -5.61
N ASP A 135 2.01 4.85 -6.83
CA ASP A 135 2.90 5.34 -7.89
C ASP A 135 3.67 6.58 -7.42
N GLY A 136 2.97 7.58 -6.88
CA GLY A 136 3.61 8.79 -6.36
C GLY A 136 4.52 8.50 -5.16
N TYR A 137 4.08 7.66 -4.22
CA TYR A 137 4.89 7.36 -3.04
C TYR A 137 6.19 6.59 -3.36
N GLN A 138 6.19 5.76 -4.41
CA GLN A 138 7.33 4.89 -4.76
C GLN A 138 8.40 5.58 -5.63
N GLU A 139 8.33 6.89 -5.79
CA GLU A 139 9.30 7.73 -6.47
C GLU A 139 9.38 9.11 -5.79
N CYS A 140 10.17 10.06 -6.29
CA CYS A 140 10.21 11.45 -5.81
C CYS A 140 10.55 12.46 -6.92
N LEU A 141 10.29 12.12 -8.19
CA LEU A 141 10.49 13.05 -9.30
C LEU A 141 9.50 14.22 -9.25
N HIS A 142 8.25 13.96 -8.83
CA HIS A 142 7.23 15.00 -8.64
C HIS A 142 7.53 15.91 -7.45
N CYS A 143 8.30 15.45 -6.46
CA CYS A 143 8.53 16.18 -5.20
C CYS A 143 9.06 17.60 -5.42
N GLN A 144 9.96 17.80 -6.39
CA GLN A 144 10.55 19.12 -6.67
C GLN A 144 9.53 20.16 -7.19
N TYR A 145 8.44 19.68 -7.78
CA TYR A 145 7.39 20.54 -8.36
C TYR A 145 6.23 20.73 -7.40
N THR A 146 5.84 19.66 -6.72
CA THR A 146 4.65 19.59 -5.87
C THR A 146 4.97 19.93 -4.42
N HIS A 147 6.03 19.32 -3.85
CA HIS A 147 6.39 19.45 -2.43
C HIS A 147 7.61 20.34 -2.22
N ARG A 148 7.54 21.59 -2.57
CA ARG A 148 8.68 22.51 -2.47
C ARG A 148 9.30 22.56 -1.07
N SER A 149 8.48 22.53 -0.01
CA SER A 149 8.95 22.51 1.37
C SER A 149 9.63 21.20 1.78
N PHE A 150 9.20 20.07 1.22
CA PHE A 150 9.82 18.76 1.41
C PHE A 150 11.14 18.68 0.64
N SER A 151 11.18 19.10 -0.63
CA SER A 151 12.34 19.03 -1.51
C SER A 151 13.53 19.87 -1.04
N VAL A 152 13.28 20.94 -0.24
CA VAL A 152 14.36 21.70 0.41
C VAL A 152 15.09 20.87 1.46
N LYS A 153 14.36 20.01 2.19
CA LYS A 153 14.94 19.12 3.22
C LYS A 153 15.48 17.83 2.64
N TYR A 154 14.81 17.31 1.62
CA TYR A 154 15.07 16.02 0.97
C TYR A 154 15.13 16.20 -0.55
N PRO A 155 16.27 16.63 -1.11
CA PRO A 155 16.42 16.88 -2.54
C PRO A 155 16.22 15.62 -3.37
N PRO A 156 15.32 15.62 -4.39
CA PRO A 156 15.03 14.43 -5.22
C PRO A 156 16.24 13.87 -5.95
N THR A 157 17.27 14.68 -6.17
CA THR A 157 18.52 14.28 -6.85
C THR A 157 19.20 13.10 -6.14
N PHE A 158 19.14 13.07 -4.81
CA PHE A 158 19.79 12.05 -3.98
C PHE A 158 18.85 10.92 -3.58
N TYR A 159 17.57 11.03 -3.92
CA TYR A 159 16.56 10.06 -3.51
C TYR A 159 16.72 8.72 -4.22
N GLU A 160 16.75 7.64 -3.45
CA GLU A 160 16.85 6.26 -3.92
C GLU A 160 15.80 5.37 -3.26
N VAL A 161 15.32 4.36 -3.99
CA VAL A 161 14.41 3.35 -3.46
C VAL A 161 15.09 1.98 -3.50
N HIS A 162 15.31 1.40 -2.34
CA HIS A 162 15.86 0.07 -2.17
C HIS A 162 14.70 -0.93 -2.04
N ASN A 163 14.49 -1.70 -3.09
CA ASN A 163 13.39 -2.65 -3.19
C ASN A 163 13.78 -4.01 -2.61
N HIS A 164 12.86 -4.59 -1.84
CA HIS A 164 12.89 -5.95 -1.34
C HIS A 164 11.60 -6.66 -1.82
N ASP A 165 11.39 -7.93 -1.42
CA ASP A 165 10.25 -8.71 -1.95
C ASP A 165 8.91 -7.99 -1.83
N THR A 166 8.47 -7.68 -0.61
CA THR A 166 7.17 -7.05 -0.32
C THR A 166 7.28 -5.75 0.48
N TYR A 167 8.47 -5.17 0.57
CA TYR A 167 8.65 -3.83 1.12
C TYR A 167 9.73 -3.07 0.36
N SER A 168 9.66 -1.74 0.42
CA SER A 168 10.73 -0.87 -0.09
C SER A 168 11.20 0.07 1.02
N ARG A 169 12.50 0.35 1.05
CA ARG A 169 13.10 1.37 1.89
C ARG A 169 13.52 2.55 1.02
N HIS A 170 13.02 3.73 1.36
CA HIS A 170 13.39 4.95 0.67
C HIS A 170 14.54 5.63 1.43
N ILE A 171 15.55 6.03 0.70
CA ILE A 171 16.75 6.73 1.19
C ILE A 171 16.72 8.15 0.62
N ALA A 172 16.44 9.12 1.49
CA ALA A 172 16.35 10.50 1.07
C ALA A 172 17.72 11.15 0.79
N ASP A 173 18.75 10.71 1.52
CA ASP A 173 20.16 11.10 1.31
C ASP A 173 21.05 9.87 1.52
N PRO A 174 21.68 9.31 0.46
CA PRO A 174 22.58 8.16 0.58
C PRO A 174 23.80 8.42 1.46
N GLN A 175 24.22 9.68 1.64
CA GLN A 175 25.31 10.03 2.56
C GLN A 175 24.87 9.99 4.03
N LYS A 176 23.56 10.04 4.27
CA LYS A 176 22.91 9.96 5.59
C LYS A 176 21.80 8.92 5.59
N PRO A 177 22.08 7.65 5.32
CA PRO A 177 21.05 6.63 5.09
C PRO A 177 20.19 6.33 6.34
N ASN A 178 20.60 6.81 7.50
CA ASN A 178 19.86 6.66 8.77
C ASN A 178 19.19 7.98 9.23
N ASP A 179 19.21 9.03 8.40
CA ASP A 179 18.44 10.27 8.65
C ASP A 179 17.00 10.07 8.23
N GLY A 180 16.22 9.50 9.15
CA GLY A 180 14.88 9.05 8.92
C GLY A 180 14.77 7.56 8.53
N LEU A 181 13.55 7.06 8.60
CA LEU A 181 13.16 5.73 8.12
C LEU A 181 11.88 5.87 7.32
N PHE A 182 11.95 5.61 6.02
CA PHE A 182 10.81 5.70 5.12
C PHE A 182 10.59 4.33 4.51
N LEU A 183 9.46 3.69 4.84
CA LEU A 183 9.12 2.35 4.42
C LEU A 183 7.79 2.31 3.70
N PHE A 184 7.76 1.56 2.62
CA PHE A 184 6.55 1.08 1.99
C PHE A 184 6.40 -0.42 2.26
N PHE A 185 5.22 -0.83 2.70
CA PHE A 185 4.83 -2.22 2.85
C PHE A 185 3.77 -2.54 1.80
N PHE A 186 4.12 -3.37 0.84
CA PHE A 186 3.19 -3.79 -0.20
C PHE A 186 1.96 -4.49 0.42
N PRO A 187 0.73 -4.17 -0.04
CA PRO A 187 0.43 -3.33 -1.19
C PRO A 187 0.18 -1.84 -0.87
N VAL A 188 -0.13 -1.42 0.38
CA VAL A 188 -0.79 -0.12 0.62
C VAL A 188 -0.41 0.58 1.93
N CYS A 189 0.57 0.08 2.67
CA CYS A 189 0.93 0.65 3.96
C CYS A 189 2.29 1.35 3.94
N THR A 190 2.46 2.38 4.76
CA THR A 190 3.72 3.11 4.90
C THR A 190 4.09 3.35 6.37
N LEU A 191 5.36 3.61 6.61
CA LEU A 191 5.90 4.10 7.87
C LEU A 191 6.99 5.13 7.58
N ASN A 192 6.82 6.37 8.09
CA ASN A 192 7.73 7.47 7.88
C ASN A 192 8.15 8.04 9.24
N LEU A 193 9.39 7.78 9.65
CA LEU A 193 9.97 8.25 10.91
C LEU A 193 11.04 9.31 10.63
N TYR A 194 10.81 10.55 10.98
CA TYR A 194 11.74 11.67 10.83
C TYR A 194 11.29 12.88 11.66
N GLY A 195 12.21 13.80 11.90
CA GLY A 195 11.88 15.09 12.55
C GLY A 195 11.33 14.97 13.97
N GLY A 196 11.62 13.88 14.70
CA GLY A 196 11.11 13.62 16.04
C GLY A 196 9.71 12.99 16.09
N GLY A 197 9.09 12.75 14.94
CA GLY A 197 7.79 12.11 14.82
C GLY A 197 7.79 10.90 13.88
N MET A 198 6.70 10.17 13.90
CA MET A 198 6.38 9.12 12.94
C MET A 198 4.99 9.38 12.37
N SER A 199 4.86 9.27 11.07
CA SER A 199 3.57 9.14 10.42
C SER A 199 3.47 7.80 9.69
N SER A 200 2.30 7.23 9.67
CA SER A 200 1.98 6.11 8.79
C SER A 200 0.71 6.42 8.05
N PHE A 201 0.62 6.02 6.79
CA PHE A 201 -0.65 6.04 6.10
C PHE A 201 -0.92 4.72 5.39
N ARG A 202 -2.18 4.46 5.20
CA ARG A 202 -2.71 3.31 4.48
C ARG A 202 -3.61 3.81 3.37
N VAL A 203 -3.38 3.29 2.18
CA VAL A 203 -4.23 3.55 1.01
C VAL A 203 -5.27 2.43 0.97
N CYS A 204 -6.38 2.61 1.66
CA CYS A 204 -7.40 1.58 1.81
C CYS A 204 -8.39 1.62 0.64
N PRO A 205 -8.28 0.74 -0.37
CA PRO A 205 -9.26 0.72 -1.45
C PRO A 205 -10.63 0.28 -0.90
N SER A 206 -11.69 0.85 -1.46
CA SER A 206 -13.06 0.45 -1.17
C SER A 206 -13.48 -0.78 -2.02
N GLU A 207 -14.76 -1.06 -2.10
CA GLU A 207 -15.28 -2.07 -3.02
C GLU A 207 -15.22 -1.63 -4.50
N LYS A 208 -15.13 -0.32 -4.76
CA LYS A 208 -15.09 0.25 -6.10
C LYS A 208 -13.68 0.63 -6.51
N VAL A 209 -13.32 0.33 -7.75
CA VAL A 209 -11.98 0.49 -8.32
C VAL A 209 -11.39 1.90 -8.20
N GLY A 210 -12.20 2.94 -8.34
CA GLY A 210 -11.77 4.35 -8.30
C GLY A 210 -12.02 5.04 -6.95
N GLU A 211 -12.31 4.30 -5.90
CA GLU A 211 -12.57 4.84 -4.57
C GLU A 211 -11.59 4.28 -3.53
N THR A 212 -11.03 5.18 -2.74
CA THR A 212 -10.02 4.88 -1.73
C THR A 212 -10.30 5.67 -0.45
N ARG A 213 -9.92 5.14 0.69
CA ARG A 213 -9.85 5.88 1.94
C ARG A 213 -8.40 5.93 2.39
N MET A 214 -7.86 7.12 2.48
CA MET A 214 -6.56 7.35 3.10
C MET A 214 -6.72 7.42 4.61
N GLU A 215 -5.98 6.58 5.33
CA GLU A 215 -5.97 6.59 6.81
C GLU A 215 -4.57 6.92 7.30
N PHE A 216 -4.46 7.94 8.14
CA PHE A 216 -3.21 8.43 8.70
C PHE A 216 -3.19 8.26 10.21
N ASP A 217 -2.04 7.81 10.74
CA ASP A 217 -1.70 7.87 12.17
C ASP A 217 -0.44 8.71 12.36
N TYR A 218 -0.46 9.59 13.37
CA TYR A 218 0.63 10.47 13.71
C TYR A 218 1.08 10.21 15.14
N TYR A 219 2.40 10.09 15.31
CA TYR A 219 3.08 9.87 16.58
C TYR A 219 4.16 10.93 16.75
N PHE A 220 4.45 11.33 17.99
CA PHE A 220 5.47 12.35 18.21
C PHE A 220 6.11 12.22 19.60
N ASP A 221 7.45 12.35 19.64
CA ASP A 221 8.26 12.28 20.86
C ASP A 221 8.06 13.54 21.71
N ASP A 222 7.66 13.38 22.96
CA ASP A 222 7.48 14.47 23.92
C ASP A 222 8.76 15.28 24.16
N GLY A 223 9.92 14.64 24.08
CA GLY A 223 11.22 15.29 24.21
C GLY A 223 11.60 16.26 23.07
N LYS A 224 10.79 16.31 21.99
CA LYS A 224 11.04 17.13 20.78
C LYS A 224 10.14 18.37 20.68
N GLY A 225 9.82 19.01 21.82
CA GLY A 225 9.00 20.24 21.84
C GLY A 225 7.54 20.02 22.23
N GLY A 226 7.19 18.87 22.75
CA GLY A 226 5.85 18.59 23.25
C GLY A 226 4.75 18.76 22.20
N MET A 227 3.62 19.37 22.60
CA MET A 227 2.47 19.56 21.70
C MET A 227 2.70 20.61 20.62
N GLU A 228 3.50 21.63 20.87
CA GLU A 228 3.84 22.66 19.85
C GLU A 228 4.70 22.04 18.75
N GLY A 229 5.74 21.28 19.10
CA GLY A 229 6.55 20.54 18.14
C GLY A 229 5.73 19.53 17.35
N PHE A 230 4.74 18.88 17.99
CA PHE A 230 3.82 18.00 17.31
C PHE A 230 2.96 18.75 16.26
N GLU A 231 2.37 19.89 16.60
CA GLU A 231 1.54 20.64 15.65
C GLU A 231 2.33 21.13 14.43
N ASP A 232 3.58 21.52 14.59
CA ASP A 232 4.44 21.92 13.47
C ASP A 232 4.79 20.70 12.59
N TYR A 233 5.15 19.58 13.21
CA TYR A 233 5.36 18.32 12.49
C TYR A 233 4.10 17.89 11.73
N PHE A 234 2.95 17.91 12.39
CA PHE A 234 1.66 17.52 11.82
C PHE A 234 1.28 18.42 10.63
N LYS A 235 1.39 19.75 10.76
CA LYS A 235 1.09 20.68 9.67
C LYS A 235 1.96 20.42 8.44
N PHE A 236 3.25 20.16 8.67
CA PHE A 236 4.19 19.86 7.58
C PHE A 236 3.82 18.55 6.86
N VAL A 237 3.66 17.45 7.59
CA VAL A 237 3.33 16.12 7.00
C VAL A 237 1.97 16.16 6.30
N ARG A 238 0.98 16.80 6.94
CA ARG A 238 -0.37 16.93 6.37
C ARG A 238 -0.38 17.72 5.07
N LYS A 239 0.42 18.77 4.98
CA LYS A 239 0.53 19.56 3.74
C LYS A 239 1.00 18.69 2.58
N VAL A 240 2.09 17.95 2.76
CA VAL A 240 2.62 17.03 1.74
C VAL A 240 1.56 16.00 1.34
N ALA A 241 0.89 15.38 2.33
CA ALA A 241 -0.13 14.38 2.07
C ALA A 241 -1.33 14.92 1.27
N LEU A 242 -1.75 16.17 1.49
CA LEU A 242 -2.86 16.78 0.75
C LEU A 242 -2.43 17.18 -0.68
N GLU A 243 -1.19 17.60 -0.88
CA GLU A 243 -0.63 17.85 -2.20
C GLU A 243 -0.62 16.56 -3.05
N ASP A 244 -0.20 15.42 -2.48
CA ASP A 244 -0.28 14.11 -3.14
C ASP A 244 -1.71 13.68 -3.43
N PHE A 245 -2.62 13.93 -2.49
CA PHE A 245 -4.02 13.58 -2.64
C PHE A 245 -4.65 14.27 -3.84
N GLU A 246 -4.42 15.58 -4.02
CA GLU A 246 -4.90 16.35 -5.17
C GLU A 246 -4.35 15.81 -6.49
N LEU A 247 -3.06 15.47 -6.53
CA LEU A 247 -2.44 14.83 -7.71
C LEU A 247 -3.10 13.51 -8.07
N CYS A 248 -3.42 12.68 -7.08
CA CYS A 248 -4.05 11.38 -7.29
C CYS A 248 -5.45 11.53 -7.92
N GLU A 249 -6.27 12.49 -7.45
CA GLU A 249 -7.60 12.73 -8.03
C GLU A 249 -7.52 13.24 -9.47
N VAL A 250 -6.56 14.13 -9.77
CA VAL A 250 -6.32 14.62 -11.14
C VAL A 250 -5.83 13.50 -12.06
N ALA A 251 -4.88 12.67 -11.58
CA ALA A 251 -4.36 11.53 -12.33
C ALA A 251 -5.47 10.54 -12.67
N GLN A 252 -6.31 10.17 -11.68
CA GLN A 252 -7.45 9.28 -11.88
C GLN A 252 -8.43 9.83 -12.92
N SER A 253 -8.79 11.10 -12.82
CA SER A 253 -9.67 11.74 -13.79
C SER A 253 -9.10 11.70 -15.23
N ASN A 254 -7.79 11.86 -15.39
CA ASN A 254 -7.14 11.78 -16.70
C ASN A 254 -7.13 10.34 -17.25
N LEU A 255 -6.95 9.34 -16.39
CA LEU A 255 -7.04 7.92 -16.77
C LEU A 255 -8.45 7.56 -17.25
N GLU A 256 -9.48 7.97 -16.51
CA GLU A 256 -10.90 7.72 -16.83
C GLU A 256 -11.34 8.39 -18.13
N ARG A 257 -10.80 9.58 -18.44
CA ARG A 257 -11.07 10.30 -19.69
C ARG A 257 -10.25 9.81 -20.88
N GLY A 258 -9.34 8.85 -20.66
CA GLY A 258 -8.47 8.36 -21.74
C GLY A 258 -7.42 9.36 -22.21
N VAL A 259 -7.11 10.41 -21.43
CA VAL A 259 -6.04 11.37 -21.72
C VAL A 259 -4.68 10.69 -21.65
N TYR A 260 -4.58 9.67 -20.82
CA TYR A 260 -3.37 8.91 -20.58
C TYR A 260 -3.69 7.40 -20.59
N SER A 261 -2.91 6.62 -21.31
CA SER A 261 -3.10 5.17 -21.43
C SER A 261 -1.97 4.35 -20.81
N GLN A 262 -0.72 4.75 -21.00
CA GLN A 262 0.45 4.07 -20.49
C GLN A 262 1.67 5.00 -20.56
N GLY A 263 2.47 5.04 -19.48
CA GLY A 263 3.70 5.84 -19.40
C GLY A 263 4.96 5.02 -19.60
N VAL A 264 6.08 5.74 -19.57
CA VAL A 264 7.43 5.18 -19.59
C VAL A 264 8.12 5.55 -18.28
N LEU A 265 8.65 4.55 -17.58
CA LEU A 265 9.34 4.73 -16.31
C LEU A 265 10.82 5.04 -16.50
N ASN A 266 11.33 5.95 -15.69
CA ASN A 266 12.76 6.13 -15.48
C ASN A 266 13.26 5.03 -14.55
N GLN A 267 14.00 4.05 -15.09
CA GLN A 267 14.43 2.87 -14.34
C GLN A 267 15.28 3.20 -13.10
N ALA A 268 16.02 4.30 -13.09
CA ALA A 268 16.85 4.69 -11.96
C ALA A 268 16.07 5.41 -10.86
N LYS A 269 15.14 6.30 -11.25
CA LYS A 269 14.42 7.17 -10.29
C LYS A 269 13.04 6.66 -9.91
N GLU A 270 12.46 5.78 -10.74
CA GLU A 270 11.13 5.18 -10.52
C GLU A 270 11.24 3.66 -10.31
N SER A 271 12.38 3.19 -9.76
CA SER A 271 12.61 1.77 -9.49
C SER A 271 11.59 1.17 -8.52
N GLY A 272 11.09 1.96 -7.57
CA GLY A 272 10.04 1.56 -6.64
C GLY A 272 8.70 1.34 -7.32
N VAL A 273 8.33 2.24 -8.26
CA VAL A 273 7.13 2.10 -9.08
C VAL A 273 7.20 0.84 -9.92
N LEU A 274 8.32 0.65 -10.62
CA LEU A 274 8.55 -0.55 -11.43
C LEU A 274 8.41 -1.83 -10.60
N HIS A 275 9.05 -1.87 -9.43
CA HIS A 275 9.06 -3.04 -8.56
C HIS A 275 7.65 -3.44 -8.11
N TYR A 276 6.88 -2.52 -7.51
CA TYR A 276 5.56 -2.89 -7.02
C TYR A 276 4.58 -3.21 -8.15
N GLN A 277 4.67 -2.53 -9.30
CA GLN A 277 3.81 -2.82 -10.45
C GLN A 277 4.11 -4.19 -11.06
N GLN A 278 5.38 -4.60 -11.13
CA GLN A 278 5.76 -5.94 -11.54
C GLN A 278 5.26 -7.00 -10.56
N LEU A 279 5.38 -6.76 -9.24
CA LEU A 279 4.88 -7.66 -8.21
C LEU A 279 3.36 -7.81 -8.29
N ALA A 280 2.62 -6.70 -8.40
CA ALA A 280 1.17 -6.70 -8.55
C ALA A 280 0.74 -7.47 -9.82
N ARG A 281 1.38 -7.19 -10.96
CA ARG A 281 1.11 -7.89 -12.22
C ARG A 281 1.37 -9.39 -12.10
N LYS A 282 2.49 -9.78 -11.50
CA LYS A 282 2.83 -11.19 -11.28
C LYS A 282 1.74 -11.91 -10.51
N MET A 283 1.36 -11.39 -9.34
CA MET A 283 0.35 -12.00 -8.48
C MET A 283 -1.02 -12.10 -9.16
N VAL A 284 -1.43 -11.07 -9.88
CA VAL A 284 -2.72 -11.05 -10.61
C VAL A 284 -2.71 -12.05 -11.75
N VAL A 285 -1.64 -12.12 -12.53
CA VAL A 285 -1.54 -13.10 -13.65
C VAL A 285 -1.49 -14.54 -13.14
N GLU A 286 -0.77 -14.79 -12.04
CA GLU A 286 -0.74 -16.12 -11.42
C GLU A 286 -2.13 -16.53 -10.94
N LYS A 287 -2.85 -15.63 -10.25
CA LYS A 287 -4.22 -15.91 -9.78
C LYS A 287 -5.22 -16.11 -10.93
N PHE A 288 -5.10 -15.32 -11.98
CA PHE A 288 -5.93 -15.52 -13.19
C PHE A 288 -5.73 -16.91 -13.78
N LYS A 289 -4.48 -17.36 -13.91
CA LYS A 289 -4.16 -18.71 -14.43
C LYS A 289 -4.70 -19.83 -13.53
N GLU A 290 -4.62 -19.65 -12.20
CA GLU A 290 -5.20 -20.59 -11.24
C GLU A 290 -6.72 -20.72 -11.46
N GLU A 291 -7.44 -19.59 -11.50
CA GLU A 291 -8.90 -19.56 -11.67
C GLU A 291 -9.34 -20.13 -13.03
N GLU A 292 -8.58 -19.88 -14.09
CA GLU A 292 -8.84 -20.48 -15.42
C GLU A 292 -8.62 -22.00 -15.41
N ALA A 293 -7.57 -22.48 -14.74
CA ALA A 293 -7.32 -23.92 -14.61
C ALA A 293 -8.43 -24.61 -13.81
N GLU A 294 -8.91 -24.01 -12.72
CA GLU A 294 -10.02 -24.51 -11.91
C GLU A 294 -11.33 -24.60 -12.74
N LYS A 295 -11.67 -23.55 -13.50
CA LYS A 295 -12.84 -23.55 -14.40
C LYS A 295 -12.76 -24.68 -15.43
N ASN A 296 -11.59 -24.84 -16.04
CA ASN A 296 -11.38 -25.88 -17.05
C ASN A 296 -11.47 -27.30 -16.46
N ALA A 297 -11.03 -27.48 -15.21
CA ALA A 297 -11.15 -28.77 -14.52
C ALA A 297 -12.61 -29.11 -14.14
N LEU A 298 -13.43 -28.10 -13.86
CA LEU A 298 -14.85 -28.27 -13.51
C LEU A 298 -15.77 -28.45 -14.73
N THR A 299 -15.30 -28.13 -15.96
CA THR A 299 -16.07 -28.29 -17.19
C THR A 299 -16.01 -29.72 -17.67
N PRO A 300 -17.14 -30.48 -17.73
CA PRO A 300 -17.14 -31.89 -18.16
C PRO A 300 -16.60 -32.05 -19.58
N ALA A 301 -15.86 -33.13 -19.82
CA ALA A 301 -15.25 -33.43 -21.13
C ALA A 301 -16.29 -33.52 -22.29
N SER A 302 -17.56 -33.82 -21.99
CA SER A 302 -18.65 -33.88 -22.96
C SER A 302 -19.05 -32.54 -23.57
N SER A 303 -18.74 -31.41 -22.95
CA SER A 303 -19.04 -30.07 -23.50
C SER A 303 -17.95 -29.53 -24.44
N ARG A 304 -16.78 -30.19 -24.50
CA ARG A 304 -15.69 -29.82 -25.41
C ARG A 304 -15.85 -30.31 -26.85
N ALA A 305 -16.77 -31.27 -27.09
CA ALA A 305 -16.94 -31.93 -28.39
C ALA A 305 -18.05 -31.34 -29.29
N SER A 306 -18.84 -30.37 -28.85
CA SER A 306 -19.95 -29.76 -29.62
C SER A 306 -19.73 -28.32 -30.00
N GLY A 307 -18.52 -27.96 -30.46
CA GLY A 307 -18.19 -26.68 -31.04
C GLY A 307 -18.50 -26.63 -32.53
N VAL A 308 -19.77 -26.70 -32.91
CA VAL A 308 -20.23 -26.27 -34.24
C VAL A 308 -20.53 -24.77 -34.14
N GLY A 309 -19.90 -23.99 -35.02
CA GLY A 309 -19.77 -22.55 -35.01
C GLY A 309 -21.04 -21.74 -34.74
N TYR A 310 -20.85 -20.76 -33.88
CA TYR A 310 -21.64 -19.52 -33.94
C TYR A 310 -20.66 -18.36 -34.07
N VAL A 311 -20.71 -17.70 -35.23
CA VAL A 311 -19.99 -16.44 -35.48
C VAL A 311 -20.81 -15.34 -34.83
N GLY A 312 -20.30 -14.77 -33.79
CA GLY A 312 -20.92 -13.62 -33.12
C GLY A 312 -19.86 -12.86 -32.36
N GLY A 313 -19.53 -11.70 -32.87
CA GLY A 313 -18.88 -10.52 -32.29
C GLY A 313 -17.88 -10.73 -31.15
N GLN A 314 -16.59 -10.83 -31.46
CA GLN A 314 -15.49 -10.70 -30.51
C GLN A 314 -15.29 -9.23 -30.17
N GLU A 315 -15.54 -8.87 -28.89
CA GLU A 315 -14.79 -7.77 -28.29
C GLU A 315 -13.47 -8.37 -27.77
N ASP A 316 -12.40 -8.09 -28.48
CA ASP A 316 -11.05 -8.53 -28.14
C ASP A 316 -10.55 -7.84 -26.87
N VAL A 317 -10.55 -8.56 -25.76
CA VAL A 317 -9.69 -8.24 -24.61
C VAL A 317 -8.34 -8.90 -24.86
N SER A 318 -7.50 -8.28 -25.69
CA SER A 318 -6.12 -8.72 -25.86
C SER A 318 -5.31 -8.38 -24.61
N VAL A 319 -5.02 -9.38 -23.78
CA VAL A 319 -3.94 -9.33 -22.79
C VAL A 319 -2.63 -9.54 -23.54
N SER A 320 -2.09 -8.47 -24.15
CA SER A 320 -0.74 -8.52 -24.69
C SER A 320 0.27 -8.55 -23.54
N ALA A 321 1.16 -9.52 -23.61
CA ALA A 321 2.27 -9.80 -22.70
C ALA A 321 3.29 -8.65 -22.61
#